data_595f79ec1250a4caa51851ec43c48f54
#
_entry.id   595f79ec1250a4caa51851ec43c48f54
#
_cell.length_a   1.000
_cell.length_b   1.000
_cell.length_c   1.000
_cell.angle_alpha   90.00
_cell.angle_beta   90.00
_cell.angle_gamma   90.00
#
_symmetry.space_group_name_H-M   'P 1'
#
loop_
_entity.id
_entity.type
_entity.pdbx_description
1 polymer ?
#
loop_
_entity_poly.entity_id
_entity_poly.type
_entity_poly.pdbx_seq_one_letter_code
_entity_poly.pdbx_strand_id
1 'polypeptide(L)'
;KSKSIQFKKKFRLEIKKLLSKLNYKNVTFVHRDFHVSNLMYHNKKIAVIDSQDALIGNRAYDLASLIDDVRLKTHNELKEKVFKFYLKTNQKIDLEKFKKDFEILSVLRNLKIIGIFTRLSIRDKKNKYLKLIPYAWKLIEQRIKKNPNFYDLKEVLKKYFSRRIRKKI
;
A
#
# COMPACT_ATOMS: atom_id res chain seq x y z
N LYS A 1 -10.08 23.15 14.02
CA LYS A 1 -10.29 21.87 14.76
C LYS A 1 -11.45 21.04 14.15
N SER A 2 -12.60 21.62 13.77
CA SER A 2 -13.77 20.93 13.21
C SER A 2 -13.46 20.12 11.92
N LYS A 3 -12.77 20.70 10.93
CA LYS A 3 -12.43 20.03 9.66
C LYS A 3 -11.55 18.77 9.86
N SER A 4 -10.59 18.81 10.79
CA SER A 4 -9.72 17.67 11.10
C SER A 4 -10.50 16.50 11.75
N ILE A 5 -11.44 16.81 12.65
CA ILE A 5 -12.29 15.79 13.30
C ILE A 5 -13.20 15.14 12.26
N GLN A 6 -13.83 15.93 11.39
CA GLN A 6 -14.68 15.44 10.30
C GLN A 6 -13.91 14.53 9.32
N PHE A 7 -12.70 14.94 8.94
CA PHE A 7 -11.81 14.10 8.13
C PHE A 7 -11.53 12.77 8.81
N LYS A 8 -11.05 12.80 10.06
CA LYS A 8 -10.74 11.57 10.81
C LYS A 8 -11.91 10.60 10.87
N LYS A 9 -13.13 11.10 11.16
CA LYS A 9 -14.34 10.28 11.25
C LYS A 9 -14.67 9.63 9.89
N LYS A 10 -14.72 10.42 8.81
CA LYS A 10 -15.01 9.91 7.46
C LYS A 10 -13.93 8.96 6.96
N PHE A 11 -12.66 9.34 7.10
CA PHE A 11 -11.54 8.52 6.67
C PHE A 11 -11.53 7.15 7.36
N ARG A 12 -11.70 7.11 8.69
CA ARG A 12 -11.79 5.85 9.45
C ARG A 12 -12.95 4.98 8.98
N LEU A 13 -14.11 5.57 8.69
CA LEU A 13 -15.25 4.83 8.17
C LEU A 13 -14.92 4.17 6.84
N GLU A 14 -14.31 4.90 5.90
CA GLU A 14 -13.96 4.36 4.59
C GLU A 14 -12.89 3.27 4.68
N ILE A 15 -11.90 3.43 5.56
CA ILE A 15 -10.90 2.37 5.82
C ILE A 15 -11.60 1.10 6.36
N LYS A 16 -12.52 1.22 7.33
CA LYS A 16 -13.27 0.07 7.84
C LYS A 16 -14.10 -0.61 6.76
N LYS A 17 -14.79 0.15 5.91
CA LYS A 17 -15.55 -0.38 4.76
C LYS A 17 -14.66 -1.14 3.78
N LEU A 18 -13.46 -0.63 3.49
CA LEU A 18 -12.52 -1.32 2.60
C LEU A 18 -11.99 -2.61 3.23
N LEU A 19 -11.64 -2.59 4.51
CA LEU A 19 -11.18 -3.77 5.22
C LEU A 19 -12.27 -4.87 5.29
N SER A 20 -13.54 -4.50 5.46
CA SER A 20 -14.64 -5.47 5.44
C SER A 20 -14.92 -6.10 4.08
N LYS A 21 -14.38 -5.51 2.99
CA LYS A 21 -14.49 -6.04 1.63
C LYS A 21 -13.39 -7.05 1.27
N LEU A 22 -12.42 -7.29 2.15
CA LEU A 22 -11.37 -8.28 1.92
C LEU A 22 -11.96 -9.70 1.91
N ASN A 23 -11.49 -10.51 0.96
CA ASN A 23 -12.01 -11.87 0.73
C ASN A 23 -11.23 -12.92 1.52
N TYR A 24 -9.90 -12.76 1.61
CA TYR A 24 -9.06 -13.74 2.28
C TYR A 24 -8.91 -13.44 3.76
N LYS A 25 -9.05 -14.49 4.58
CA LYS A 25 -8.79 -14.43 6.02
C LYS A 25 -7.30 -14.18 6.30
N ASN A 26 -7.02 -13.71 7.50
CA ASN A 26 -5.67 -13.54 8.01
C ASN A 26 -5.12 -14.88 8.51
N VAL A 27 -4.58 -15.69 7.60
CA VAL A 27 -4.06 -17.04 7.89
C VAL A 27 -2.66 -17.28 7.31
N THR A 28 -2.04 -16.26 6.76
CA THR A 28 -0.74 -16.34 6.10
C THR A 28 0.29 -15.55 6.87
N PHE A 29 1.52 -16.05 6.98
CA PHE A 29 2.64 -15.24 7.47
C PHE A 29 2.80 -14.02 6.58
N VAL A 30 2.85 -12.83 7.17
CA VAL A 30 3.02 -11.55 6.52
C VAL A 30 4.17 -10.81 7.20
N HIS A 31 5.19 -10.48 6.42
CA HIS A 31 6.38 -9.77 6.87
C HIS A 31 6.08 -8.31 7.24
N ARG A 32 5.08 -7.68 6.60
CA ARG A 32 4.62 -6.28 6.72
C ARG A 32 5.53 -5.24 6.08
N ASP A 33 6.83 -5.43 6.12
CA ASP A 33 7.81 -4.54 5.51
C ASP A 33 8.61 -5.27 4.39
N PHE A 34 7.87 -6.08 3.59
CA PHE A 34 8.41 -6.79 2.44
C PHE A 34 8.58 -5.83 1.25
N HIS A 35 9.72 -5.15 1.23
CA HIS A 35 10.09 -4.18 0.21
C HIS A 35 11.58 -4.26 -0.12
N VAL A 36 12.01 -3.64 -1.22
CA VAL A 36 13.36 -3.80 -1.77
C VAL A 36 14.49 -3.51 -0.78
N SER A 37 14.31 -2.57 0.16
CA SER A 37 15.36 -2.24 1.14
C SER A 37 15.58 -3.33 2.20
N ASN A 38 14.64 -4.29 2.31
CA ASN A 38 14.73 -5.42 3.24
C ASN A 38 15.06 -6.73 2.51
N LEU A 39 15.45 -6.65 1.23
CA LEU A 39 15.90 -7.77 0.42
C LEU A 39 17.41 -7.66 0.22
N MET A 40 18.14 -8.66 0.69
CA MET A 40 19.60 -8.75 0.57
C MET A 40 19.95 -9.81 -0.45
N TYR A 41 20.82 -9.47 -1.43
CA TYR A 41 21.36 -10.43 -2.35
C TYR A 41 22.74 -10.88 -1.87
N HIS A 42 22.87 -12.15 -1.53
CA HIS A 42 24.13 -12.74 -1.07
C HIS A 42 24.24 -14.18 -1.56
N ASN A 43 25.41 -14.56 -2.06
CA ASN A 43 25.71 -15.92 -2.57
C ASN A 43 24.64 -16.46 -3.52
N LYS A 44 24.22 -15.64 -4.50
CA LYS A 44 23.18 -15.98 -5.51
C LYS A 44 21.79 -16.28 -4.90
N LYS A 45 21.55 -15.91 -3.65
CA LYS A 45 20.27 -16.07 -2.94
C LYS A 45 19.73 -14.73 -2.48
N ILE A 46 18.42 -14.65 -2.35
CA ILE A 46 17.73 -13.51 -1.72
C ILE A 46 17.46 -13.88 -0.26
N ALA A 47 17.99 -13.08 0.65
CA ALA A 47 17.64 -13.12 2.06
C ALA A 47 16.66 -11.97 2.37
N VAL A 48 15.74 -12.21 3.29
CA VAL A 48 14.78 -11.22 3.78
C VAL A 48 15.16 -10.89 5.22
N ILE A 49 15.30 -9.61 5.51
CA ILE A 49 15.67 -9.10 6.83
C ILE A 49 14.53 -8.27 7.42
N ASP A 50 14.63 -7.91 8.70
CA ASP A 50 13.69 -6.99 9.38
C ASP A 50 12.28 -7.59 9.59
N SER A 51 12.22 -8.84 10.04
CA SER A 51 10.97 -9.60 10.20
C SER A 51 10.32 -9.48 11.59
N GLN A 52 10.86 -8.64 12.49
CA GLN A 52 10.38 -8.55 13.88
C GLN A 52 8.92 -8.06 13.99
N ASP A 53 8.41 -7.35 12.99
CA ASP A 53 7.02 -6.87 12.95
C ASP A 53 6.08 -7.83 12.22
N ALA A 54 6.55 -9.03 11.85
CA ALA A 54 5.75 -10.02 11.13
C ALA A 54 4.55 -10.51 11.95
N LEU A 55 3.47 -10.85 11.26
CA LEU A 55 2.24 -11.36 11.87
C LEU A 55 1.48 -12.30 10.93
N ILE A 56 0.42 -12.91 11.43
CA ILE A 56 -0.52 -13.65 10.59
C ILE A 56 -1.53 -12.67 9.99
N GLY A 57 -1.54 -12.59 8.66
CA GLY A 57 -2.32 -11.60 7.92
C GLY A 57 -2.86 -12.08 6.59
N ASN A 58 -3.36 -11.12 5.79
CA ASN A 58 -3.86 -11.39 4.45
C ASN A 58 -2.70 -11.62 3.47
N ARG A 59 -2.76 -12.72 2.72
CA ARG A 59 -1.72 -13.16 1.75
C ARG A 59 -1.34 -12.15 0.66
N ALA A 60 -2.21 -11.20 0.36
CA ALA A 60 -1.93 -10.19 -0.66
C ALA A 60 -1.09 -9.01 -0.14
N TYR A 61 -0.88 -8.89 1.19
CA TYR A 61 -0.26 -7.71 1.78
C TYR A 61 1.20 -7.52 1.35
N ASP A 62 2.02 -8.57 1.46
CA ASP A 62 3.45 -8.48 1.14
C ASP A 62 3.69 -8.34 -0.36
N LEU A 63 2.87 -9.00 -1.19
CA LEU A 63 2.93 -8.79 -2.63
C LEU A 63 2.60 -7.34 -3.00
N ALA A 64 1.58 -6.75 -2.38
CA ALA A 64 1.25 -5.33 -2.56
C ALA A 64 2.37 -4.41 -2.07
N SER A 65 3.05 -4.80 -0.99
CA SER A 65 4.21 -4.10 -0.44
C SER A 65 5.39 -4.06 -1.40
N LEU A 66 5.66 -5.17 -2.07
CA LEU A 66 6.76 -5.31 -3.03
C LEU A 66 6.44 -4.60 -4.36
N ILE A 67 5.26 -4.87 -4.94
CA ILE A 67 4.89 -4.35 -6.27
C ILE A 67 4.69 -2.83 -6.26
N ASP A 68 4.07 -2.30 -5.21
CA ASP A 68 3.79 -0.87 -5.07
C ASP A 68 4.71 -0.22 -4.02
N ASP A 69 5.99 -0.65 -4.01
CA ASP A 69 7.01 0.00 -3.18
C ASP A 69 7.30 1.42 -3.66
N VAL A 70 7.21 2.36 -2.73
CA VAL A 70 7.45 3.80 -3.00
C VAL A 70 8.93 4.15 -3.17
N ARG A 71 9.83 3.28 -2.73
CA ARG A 71 11.28 3.48 -2.78
C ARG A 71 11.86 3.13 -4.14
N LEU A 72 11.19 2.22 -4.88
CA LEU A 72 11.62 1.76 -6.20
C LEU A 72 10.52 2.03 -7.24
N LYS A 73 10.81 2.92 -8.19
CA LYS A 73 9.92 3.15 -9.34
C LYS A 73 10.04 1.98 -10.31
N THR A 74 9.11 1.06 -10.23
CA THR A 74 9.07 -0.15 -11.07
C THR A 74 8.17 0.08 -12.28
N HIS A 75 8.61 -0.39 -13.46
CA HIS A 75 7.80 -0.37 -14.68
C HIS A 75 6.59 -1.31 -14.56
N ASN A 76 5.48 -0.94 -15.22
CA ASN A 76 4.23 -1.70 -15.13
C ASN A 76 4.39 -3.16 -15.59
N GLU A 77 5.18 -3.39 -16.64
CA GLU A 77 5.47 -4.74 -17.15
C GLU A 77 6.09 -5.66 -16.08
N LEU A 78 7.06 -5.14 -15.32
CA LEU A 78 7.68 -5.91 -14.24
C LEU A 78 6.67 -6.16 -13.10
N LYS A 79 5.85 -5.16 -12.76
CA LYS A 79 4.78 -5.32 -11.77
C LYS A 79 3.81 -6.42 -12.16
N GLU A 80 3.39 -6.46 -13.43
CA GLU A 80 2.53 -7.52 -13.95
C GLU A 80 3.21 -8.89 -13.97
N LYS A 81 4.48 -8.95 -14.36
CA LYS A 81 5.25 -10.21 -14.34
C LYS A 81 5.33 -10.77 -12.92
N VAL A 82 5.65 -9.94 -11.92
CA VAL A 82 5.71 -10.37 -10.52
C VAL A 82 4.34 -10.83 -10.02
N PHE A 83 3.27 -10.10 -10.34
CA PHE A 83 1.91 -10.48 -9.96
C PHE A 83 1.49 -11.82 -10.58
N LYS A 84 1.70 -12.00 -11.89
CA LYS A 84 1.39 -13.25 -12.60
C LYS A 84 2.23 -14.43 -12.09
N PHE A 85 3.52 -14.20 -11.81
CA PHE A 85 4.39 -15.22 -11.23
C PHE A 85 3.89 -15.70 -9.87
N TYR A 86 3.49 -14.77 -8.99
CA TYR A 86 2.89 -15.12 -7.70
C TYR A 86 1.65 -15.99 -7.85
N LEU A 87 0.76 -15.65 -8.77
CA LEU A 87 -0.45 -16.45 -9.03
C LEU A 87 -0.12 -17.86 -9.58
N LYS A 88 0.85 -17.93 -10.50
CA LYS A 88 1.30 -19.21 -11.06
C LYS A 88 1.85 -20.17 -10.01
N THR A 89 2.58 -19.63 -9.02
CA THR A 89 3.16 -20.42 -7.93
C THR A 89 2.14 -20.77 -6.82
N ASN A 90 0.96 -20.14 -6.84
CA ASN A 90 -0.09 -20.31 -5.83
C ASN A 90 -1.44 -20.68 -6.49
N GLN A 91 -1.48 -21.81 -7.19
CA GLN A 91 -2.60 -22.24 -8.05
C GLN A 91 -4.00 -22.34 -7.39
N LYS A 92 -4.07 -22.40 -6.05
CA LYS A 92 -5.34 -22.43 -5.29
C LYS A 92 -5.94 -21.04 -5.03
N ILE A 93 -5.39 -19.99 -5.64
CA ILE A 93 -5.87 -18.62 -5.47
C ILE A 93 -6.95 -18.29 -6.50
N ASP A 94 -8.11 -17.85 -6.03
CA ASP A 94 -9.13 -17.20 -6.87
C ASP A 94 -8.60 -15.83 -7.32
N LEU A 95 -8.41 -15.66 -8.61
CA LEU A 95 -7.80 -14.47 -9.21
C LEU A 95 -8.55 -13.18 -8.87
N GLU A 96 -9.87 -13.18 -9.01
CA GLU A 96 -10.68 -11.95 -8.82
C GLU A 96 -10.70 -11.53 -7.36
N LYS A 97 -10.86 -12.48 -6.44
CA LYS A 97 -10.80 -12.22 -4.99
C LYS A 97 -9.42 -11.72 -4.58
N PHE A 98 -8.37 -12.35 -5.08
CA PHE A 98 -7.00 -11.96 -4.77
C PHE A 98 -6.65 -10.58 -5.31
N LYS A 99 -7.02 -10.29 -6.55
CA LYS A 99 -6.81 -8.98 -7.17
C LYS A 99 -7.52 -7.86 -6.41
N LYS A 100 -8.75 -8.11 -5.96
CA LYS A 100 -9.50 -7.16 -5.13
C LYS A 100 -8.78 -6.89 -3.80
N ASP A 101 -8.35 -7.94 -3.10
CA ASP A 101 -7.61 -7.79 -1.83
C ASP A 101 -6.27 -7.07 -2.05
N PHE A 102 -5.54 -7.44 -3.09
CA PHE A 102 -4.30 -6.79 -3.47
C PHE A 102 -4.47 -5.28 -3.72
N GLU A 103 -5.49 -4.88 -4.48
CA GLU A 103 -5.75 -3.46 -4.77
C GLU A 103 -6.14 -2.69 -3.51
N ILE A 104 -6.99 -3.26 -2.65
CA ILE A 104 -7.38 -2.65 -1.37
C ILE A 104 -6.14 -2.47 -0.49
N LEU A 105 -5.36 -3.53 -0.29
CA LEU A 105 -4.20 -3.51 0.59
C LEU A 105 -3.08 -2.59 0.06
N SER A 106 -2.88 -2.53 -1.26
CA SER A 106 -1.96 -1.58 -1.88
C SER A 106 -2.33 -0.14 -1.57
N VAL A 107 -3.60 0.24 -1.73
CA VAL A 107 -4.08 1.60 -1.42
C VAL A 107 -3.92 1.90 0.07
N LEU A 108 -4.37 1.01 0.95
CA LEU A 108 -4.29 1.21 2.40
C LEU A 108 -2.85 1.32 2.89
N ARG A 109 -1.96 0.48 2.36
CA ARG A 109 -0.53 0.53 2.66
C ARG A 109 0.10 1.85 2.23
N ASN A 110 -0.15 2.31 1.03
CA ASN A 110 0.40 3.57 0.55
C ASN A 110 -0.14 4.78 1.34
N LEU A 111 -1.40 4.78 1.76
CA LEU A 111 -1.94 5.78 2.68
C LEU A 111 -1.24 5.75 4.05
N LYS A 112 -0.98 4.54 4.60
CA LYS A 112 -0.18 4.36 5.83
C LYS A 112 1.23 4.94 5.66
N ILE A 113 1.89 4.67 4.54
CA ILE A 113 3.25 5.18 4.24
C ILE A 113 3.28 6.71 4.20
N ILE A 114 2.32 7.36 3.54
CA ILE A 114 2.20 8.83 3.53
C ILE A 114 2.13 9.36 4.97
N GLY A 115 1.31 8.74 5.82
CA GLY A 115 1.19 9.10 7.24
C GLY A 115 2.50 8.92 8.01
N ILE A 116 3.20 7.79 7.80
CA ILE A 116 4.49 7.50 8.44
C ILE A 116 5.55 8.52 8.01
N PHE A 117 5.70 8.77 6.72
CA PHE A 117 6.72 9.69 6.19
C PHE A 117 6.48 11.13 6.64
N THR A 118 5.22 11.56 6.68
CA THR A 118 4.84 12.86 7.25
C THR A 118 5.21 12.95 8.73
N ARG A 119 4.90 11.89 9.51
CA ARG A 119 5.25 11.84 10.93
C ARG A 119 6.77 11.86 11.15
N LEU A 120 7.54 11.08 10.38
CA LEU A 120 9.00 11.06 10.46
C LEU A 120 9.61 12.44 10.17
N SER A 121 9.03 13.19 9.23
CA SER A 121 9.49 14.56 8.94
C SER A 121 9.17 15.52 10.09
N ILE A 122 7.95 15.50 10.61
CA ILE A 122 7.51 16.44 11.65
C ILE A 122 8.18 16.15 12.99
N ARG A 123 8.17 14.86 13.42
CA ARG A 123 8.66 14.45 14.73
C ARG A 123 10.17 14.27 14.75
N ASP A 124 10.72 13.55 13.76
CA ASP A 124 12.10 13.07 13.77
C ASP A 124 13.00 13.88 12.81
N LYS A 125 12.47 14.94 12.18
CA LYS A 125 13.17 15.79 11.20
C LYS A 125 13.78 15.06 10.01
N LYS A 126 13.29 13.83 9.71
CA LYS A 126 13.76 12.99 8.61
C LYS A 126 13.10 13.37 7.29
N ASN A 127 13.42 14.54 6.76
CA ASN A 127 12.77 15.15 5.57
C ASN A 127 13.02 14.36 4.27
N LYS A 128 14.04 13.51 4.20
CA LYS A 128 14.36 12.70 3.02
C LYS A 128 13.19 11.85 2.53
N TYR A 129 12.31 11.40 3.42
CA TYR A 129 11.15 10.57 3.07
C TYR A 129 10.01 11.35 2.40
N LEU A 130 9.96 12.69 2.57
CA LEU A 130 8.92 13.49 1.92
C LEU A 130 8.97 13.37 0.39
N LYS A 131 10.17 13.26 -0.20
CA LYS A 131 10.37 13.10 -1.65
C LYS A 131 9.67 11.86 -2.24
N LEU A 132 9.31 10.89 -1.42
CA LEU A 132 8.63 9.67 -1.84
C LEU A 132 7.09 9.79 -1.82
N ILE A 133 6.55 10.79 -1.13
CA ILE A 133 5.09 10.98 -0.97
C ILE A 133 4.38 11.21 -2.32
N PRO A 134 4.89 12.02 -3.26
CA PRO A 134 4.23 12.19 -4.56
C PRO A 134 4.09 10.87 -5.34
N TYR A 135 5.07 9.99 -5.25
CA TYR A 135 4.98 8.68 -5.89
C TYR A 135 3.99 7.76 -5.18
N ALA A 136 3.92 7.78 -3.84
CA ALA A 136 2.88 7.08 -3.09
C ALA A 136 1.46 7.52 -3.52
N TRP A 137 1.24 8.82 -3.70
CA TRP A 137 -0.02 9.34 -4.25
C TRP A 137 -0.30 8.85 -5.67
N LYS A 138 0.71 8.82 -6.54
CA LYS A 138 0.56 8.28 -7.90
C LYS A 138 0.11 6.81 -7.88
N LEU A 139 0.71 5.97 -7.03
CA LEU A 139 0.33 4.56 -6.87
C LEU A 139 -1.12 4.42 -6.38
N ILE A 140 -1.53 5.21 -5.39
CA ILE A 140 -2.92 5.25 -4.91
C ILE A 140 -3.86 5.65 -6.07
N GLU A 141 -3.57 6.74 -6.78
CA GLU A 141 -4.39 7.24 -7.88
C GLU A 141 -4.55 6.22 -9.02
N GLN A 142 -3.50 5.47 -9.34
CA GLN A 142 -3.56 4.39 -10.34
C GLN A 142 -4.57 3.30 -9.94
N ARG A 143 -4.58 2.90 -8.66
CA ARG A 143 -5.50 1.85 -8.16
C ARG A 143 -6.94 2.35 -8.05
N ILE A 144 -7.17 3.56 -7.54
CA ILE A 144 -8.53 4.06 -7.28
C ILE A 144 -9.23 4.61 -8.53
N LYS A 145 -8.50 4.87 -9.64
CA LYS A 145 -9.03 5.60 -10.81
C LYS A 145 -10.24 4.92 -11.44
N LYS A 146 -10.20 3.62 -11.62
CA LYS A 146 -11.22 2.83 -12.34
C LYS A 146 -11.95 1.79 -11.47
N ASN A 147 -11.62 1.71 -10.17
CA ASN A 147 -12.19 0.70 -9.30
C ASN A 147 -13.31 1.30 -8.42
N PRO A 148 -14.57 0.86 -8.62
CA PRO A 148 -15.74 1.39 -7.90
C PRO A 148 -15.68 1.16 -6.39
N ASN A 149 -14.93 0.16 -5.92
CA ASN A 149 -14.76 -0.10 -4.49
C ASN A 149 -14.18 1.10 -3.72
N PHE A 150 -13.48 2.00 -4.41
CA PHE A 150 -12.83 3.17 -3.82
C PHE A 150 -13.59 4.48 -4.03
N TYR A 151 -14.82 4.47 -4.54
CA TYR A 151 -15.56 5.68 -4.86
C TYR A 151 -15.62 6.64 -3.67
N ASP A 152 -16.12 6.18 -2.51
CA ASP A 152 -16.26 7.00 -1.32
C ASP A 152 -14.90 7.48 -0.78
N LEU A 153 -13.89 6.60 -0.73
CA LEU A 153 -12.53 6.98 -0.34
C LEU A 153 -11.97 8.07 -1.27
N LYS A 154 -12.18 7.94 -2.58
CA LYS A 154 -11.72 8.92 -3.59
C LYS A 154 -12.31 10.30 -3.33
N GLU A 155 -13.60 10.38 -3.01
CA GLU A 155 -14.27 11.66 -2.68
C GLU A 155 -13.72 12.25 -1.36
N VAL A 156 -13.50 11.43 -0.34
CA VAL A 156 -12.83 11.87 0.90
C VAL A 156 -11.44 12.42 0.61
N LEU A 157 -10.63 11.68 -0.18
CA LEU A 157 -9.27 12.11 -0.50
C LEU A 157 -9.24 13.39 -1.36
N LYS A 158 -10.14 13.54 -2.32
CA LYS A 158 -10.26 14.77 -3.12
C LYS A 158 -10.62 15.98 -2.25
N LYS A 159 -11.57 15.81 -1.33
CA LYS A 159 -12.04 16.89 -0.46
C LYS A 159 -10.96 17.45 0.45
N TYR A 160 -10.10 16.58 1.01
CA TYR A 160 -9.15 16.96 2.06
C TYR A 160 -7.69 17.09 1.57
N PHE A 161 -7.35 16.47 0.44
CA PHE A 161 -6.01 16.54 -0.15
C PHE A 161 -6.10 17.08 -1.58
N SER A 162 -5.93 18.39 -1.74
CA SER A 162 -5.94 19.03 -3.06
C SER A 162 -4.84 18.44 -3.96
N ARG A 163 -5.00 18.60 -5.27
CA ARG A 163 -4.00 18.17 -6.26
C ARG A 163 -2.62 18.81 -6.01
N ARG A 164 -2.62 20.05 -5.51
CA ARG A 164 -1.41 20.77 -5.13
C ARG A 164 -0.68 20.08 -3.96
N ILE A 165 -1.41 19.69 -2.90
CA ILE A 165 -0.84 18.98 -1.75
C ILE A 165 -0.26 17.61 -2.15
N ARG A 166 -0.92 16.89 -3.07
CA ARG A 166 -0.46 15.56 -3.51
C ARG A 166 0.79 15.59 -4.40
N LYS A 167 1.04 16.72 -5.07
CA LYS A 167 2.16 16.88 -6.01
C LYS A 167 3.31 17.73 -5.47
N LYS A 168 3.06 18.50 -4.41
CA LYS A 168 4.03 19.41 -3.80
C LYS A 168 4.72 18.71 -2.63
N ILE A 169 5.96 18.34 -2.85
CA ILE A 169 6.96 18.23 -1.76
C ILE A 169 8.32 18.41 -2.40
#